data_13ef626d05e005984ce0482313a82403
#
_entry.id   13ef626d05e005984ce0482313a82403
#
_cell.length_a   1.000
_cell.length_b   1.000
_cell.length_c   1.000
_cell.angle_alpha   90.00
_cell.angle_beta   90.00
_cell.angle_gamma   90.00
#
_symmetry.space_group_name_H-M   'P 1'
#
loop_
_entity.id
_entity.type
_entity.pdbx_description
1 polymer ?
#
loop_
_entity_poly.entity_id
_entity_poly.type
_entity_poly.pdbx_seq_one_letter_code
_entity_poly.pdbx_strand_id
1 'polypeptide(L)'
;MKLKLYLFLLIALPISLSFSYGQTKSSQMQQGIDNHTTNGFVNAAGFGFSPNATGIENAEALQRAVDQGGTIIVSQPGTYKLAGTIYIGSNTSLIFGNNIFIKKVDEKGTFSHVILNKGALTKTYDHHISIQGLYIIVNGMDVRKFEEAYGLHGQLAFFYIKDLRIDHFRCMDIGKAQYGIHVCTFEDIIINDVIIKGDKDGVHLGRGKRFTISNGIFQTYDDAVALNAHDYSVGNPELGWIEDGVVENCHDLNDDKKPVGYFCRILAGAWIDWRPGMEVQQSDAVVSNGKIYRVQANSDGKVYKSVTRPTHEKGSMILDGINWGVVQTDITYTAGVRNVVFRDIFLEKPRTGFSVHFDNDKFSRSYYPGAEIPKQEQLTFDNIRVLHDQPTVLFSIGTPVDVLTITNSSLKDNRILFHGNKAMPDYLKTKINIIGCVFNKKGVMDLVTNSIENKEIFLKTSSNIELSDNFSARVVPGNGKIVVESDLNGLKK
;
A
#
# COMPACT_ATOMS: atom_id res chain seq x y z
N MET A 1 -27.90 14.66 59.44
CA MET A 1 -27.07 15.52 58.65
C MET A 1 -27.58 15.44 57.20
N LYS A 2 -28.24 16.52 56.73
CA LYS A 2 -28.99 16.54 55.46
C LYS A 2 -28.06 16.94 54.30
N LEU A 3 -27.93 16.09 53.30
CA LEU A 3 -27.17 16.37 52.06
C LEU A 3 -28.10 17.07 51.06
N LYS A 4 -27.77 18.28 50.67
CA LYS A 4 -28.52 19.07 49.67
C LYS A 4 -28.01 18.72 48.27
N LEU A 5 -28.92 18.26 47.43
CA LEU A 5 -28.74 18.01 46.02
C LEU A 5 -28.95 19.32 45.24
N TYR A 6 -27.96 19.81 44.52
CA TYR A 6 -28.11 20.95 43.58
C TYR A 6 -28.34 20.43 42.18
N LEU A 7 -29.52 20.72 41.65
CA LEU A 7 -29.93 20.46 40.28
C LEU A 7 -29.52 21.66 39.40
N PHE A 8 -28.58 21.50 38.49
CA PHE A 8 -28.27 22.52 37.47
C PHE A 8 -29.14 22.29 36.24
N LEU A 9 -30.04 23.24 35.99
CA LEU A 9 -30.86 23.31 34.79
C LEU A 9 -30.05 24.03 33.69
N LEU A 10 -29.63 23.34 32.64
CA LEU A 10 -29.03 23.95 31.43
C LEU A 10 -30.16 24.30 30.46
N ILE A 11 -30.41 25.60 30.31
CA ILE A 11 -31.31 26.14 29.28
C ILE A 11 -30.52 26.30 27.99
N ALA A 12 -30.86 25.50 26.98
CA ALA A 12 -30.36 25.66 25.62
C ALA A 12 -31.22 26.66 24.85
N LEU A 13 -30.66 27.78 24.50
CA LEU A 13 -31.24 28.76 23.56
C LEU A 13 -30.86 28.39 22.12
N PRO A 14 -31.79 28.30 21.18
CA PRO A 14 -31.46 28.15 19.78
C PRO A 14 -31.05 29.51 19.18
N ILE A 15 -29.82 29.63 18.71
CA ILE A 15 -29.37 30.76 17.89
C ILE A 15 -29.73 30.44 16.44
N SER A 16 -30.72 31.11 15.89
CA SER A 16 -31.05 31.10 14.48
C SER A 16 -30.20 32.16 13.77
N LEU A 17 -29.20 31.74 13.02
CA LEU A 17 -28.46 32.59 12.08
C LEU A 17 -29.16 32.59 10.71
N SER A 18 -29.87 33.69 10.43
CA SER A 18 -30.40 33.96 9.09
C SER A 18 -29.33 34.62 8.22
N PHE A 19 -28.84 33.90 7.22
CA PHE A 19 -28.02 34.48 6.14
C PHE A 19 -28.93 35.03 5.03
N SER A 20 -28.93 36.36 4.84
CA SER A 20 -29.54 36.99 3.69
C SER A 20 -28.56 36.96 2.53
N TYR A 21 -28.90 36.23 1.46
CA TYR A 21 -28.19 36.29 0.18
C TYR A 21 -28.65 37.47 -0.64
N GLY A 22 -27.71 38.40 -0.91
CA GLY A 22 -27.91 39.47 -1.85
C GLY A 22 -27.93 38.93 -3.29
N GLN A 23 -29.04 39.14 -3.98
CA GLN A 23 -29.17 38.90 -5.43
C GLN A 23 -28.42 39.96 -6.20
N THR A 24 -27.33 39.63 -6.88
CA THR A 24 -26.81 40.39 -8.00
C THR A 24 -27.18 39.69 -9.31
N LYS A 25 -27.95 40.43 -10.14
CA LYS A 25 -28.32 40.01 -11.49
C LYS A 25 -27.07 39.94 -12.38
N SER A 26 -26.75 38.81 -12.95
CA SER A 26 -26.06 38.69 -14.23
C SER A 26 -26.85 37.73 -15.10
N SER A 27 -27.67 38.32 -15.96
CA SER A 27 -28.35 37.68 -17.06
C SER A 27 -27.38 37.43 -18.21
N GLN A 28 -27.54 36.27 -18.88
CA GLN A 28 -26.91 35.81 -20.12
C GLN A 28 -25.62 35.03 -19.98
N MET A 29 -25.79 33.77 -19.54
CA MET A 29 -25.07 32.58 -20.01
C MET A 29 -25.66 31.31 -19.32
N GLN A 30 -26.93 31.04 -19.58
CA GLN A 30 -27.64 29.91 -19.00
C GLN A 30 -28.62 29.30 -20.01
N GLN A 31 -28.09 28.72 -21.06
CA GLN A 31 -28.83 27.77 -21.88
C GLN A 31 -27.88 26.64 -22.27
N GLY A 32 -27.95 25.52 -21.55
CA GLY A 32 -27.22 24.29 -21.89
C GLY A 32 -26.86 23.34 -20.75
N ILE A 33 -27.18 23.65 -19.50
CA ILE A 33 -26.74 22.83 -18.36
C ILE A 33 -27.89 22.11 -17.61
N ASP A 34 -29.15 22.34 -17.93
CA ASP A 34 -30.26 22.08 -17.01
C ASP A 34 -30.88 20.68 -16.99
N ASN A 35 -30.35 19.67 -17.70
CA ASN A 35 -30.97 18.33 -17.68
C ASN A 35 -30.16 17.22 -16.99
N HIS A 36 -28.98 17.50 -16.43
CA HIS A 36 -28.09 16.45 -15.92
C HIS A 36 -27.86 16.48 -14.41
N THR A 37 -28.28 17.54 -13.71
CA THR A 37 -28.17 17.66 -12.27
C THR A 37 -29.52 17.55 -11.58
N THR A 38 -29.71 16.50 -10.80
CA THR A 38 -30.87 16.34 -9.95
C THR A 38 -30.41 16.43 -8.48
N ASN A 39 -30.92 17.41 -7.72
CA ASN A 39 -30.60 17.57 -6.30
C ASN A 39 -29.11 17.76 -5.98
N GLY A 40 -28.32 18.42 -6.81
CA GLY A 40 -26.89 18.64 -6.58
C GLY A 40 -25.98 17.46 -6.98
N PHE A 41 -26.51 16.44 -7.63
CA PHE A 41 -25.75 15.30 -8.14
C PHE A 41 -25.73 15.27 -9.67
N VAL A 42 -24.62 14.84 -10.24
CA VAL A 42 -24.47 14.59 -11.68
C VAL A 42 -24.77 13.12 -11.96
N ASN A 43 -25.78 12.82 -12.75
CA ASN A 43 -26.07 11.46 -13.16
C ASN A 43 -25.31 11.12 -14.44
N ALA A 44 -24.43 10.10 -14.40
CA ALA A 44 -23.63 9.67 -15.54
C ALA A 44 -24.48 9.20 -16.73
N ALA A 45 -25.68 8.66 -16.50
CA ALA A 45 -26.61 8.25 -17.56
C ALA A 45 -27.03 9.44 -18.44
N GLY A 46 -27.11 10.66 -17.89
CA GLY A 46 -27.40 11.87 -18.64
C GLY A 46 -26.33 12.22 -19.69
N PHE A 47 -25.12 11.69 -19.56
CA PHE A 47 -24.03 11.84 -20.53
C PHE A 47 -23.94 10.68 -21.53
N GLY A 48 -24.85 9.69 -21.42
CA GLY A 48 -24.87 8.50 -22.26
C GLY A 48 -24.16 7.28 -21.67
N PHE A 49 -23.72 7.34 -20.39
CA PHE A 49 -23.14 6.19 -19.72
C PHE A 49 -24.20 5.11 -19.48
N SER A 50 -24.07 3.95 -20.14
CA SER A 50 -25.14 2.95 -20.23
C SER A 50 -24.61 1.51 -20.35
N PRO A 51 -25.29 0.51 -19.76
CA PRO A 51 -24.95 -0.91 -19.97
C PRO A 51 -25.05 -1.35 -21.44
N ASN A 52 -25.82 -0.63 -22.25
CA ASN A 52 -26.04 -0.94 -23.66
C ASN A 52 -25.06 -0.25 -24.61
N ALA A 53 -24.27 0.69 -24.12
CA ALA A 53 -23.26 1.38 -24.89
C ALA A 53 -22.00 0.53 -25.13
N THR A 54 -21.22 0.87 -26.14
CA THR A 54 -19.88 0.33 -26.34
C THR A 54 -18.90 0.78 -25.24
N GLY A 55 -17.76 0.13 -25.14
CA GLY A 55 -16.74 0.53 -24.17
C GLY A 55 -16.16 1.90 -24.46
N ILE A 56 -16.03 2.28 -25.72
CA ILE A 56 -15.57 3.61 -26.15
C ILE A 56 -16.58 4.68 -25.75
N GLU A 57 -17.86 4.50 -26.09
CA GLU A 57 -18.93 5.45 -25.74
C GLU A 57 -19.05 5.64 -24.23
N ASN A 58 -18.93 4.54 -23.47
CA ASN A 58 -18.96 4.58 -22.01
C ASN A 58 -17.74 5.31 -21.43
N ALA A 59 -16.54 5.10 -21.95
CA ALA A 59 -15.34 5.81 -21.48
C ALA A 59 -15.51 7.32 -21.69
N GLU A 60 -15.96 7.75 -22.86
CA GLU A 60 -16.22 9.15 -23.17
C GLU A 60 -17.37 9.74 -22.34
N ALA A 61 -18.46 8.99 -22.14
CA ALA A 61 -19.62 9.43 -21.38
C ALA A 61 -19.28 9.62 -19.89
N LEU A 62 -18.61 8.61 -19.29
CA LEU A 62 -18.21 8.71 -17.89
C LEU A 62 -17.16 9.81 -17.68
N GLN A 63 -16.22 9.98 -18.62
CA GLN A 63 -15.25 11.08 -18.55
C GLN A 63 -15.95 12.44 -18.57
N ARG A 64 -16.92 12.65 -19.49
CA ARG A 64 -17.69 13.92 -19.52
C ARG A 64 -18.46 14.16 -18.22
N ALA A 65 -19.01 13.10 -17.60
CA ALA A 65 -19.67 13.23 -16.31
C ALA A 65 -18.69 13.60 -15.19
N VAL A 66 -17.55 12.91 -15.13
CA VAL A 66 -16.48 13.16 -14.12
C VAL A 66 -15.87 14.55 -14.27
N ASP A 67 -15.77 15.08 -15.50
CA ASP A 67 -15.26 16.42 -15.76
C ASP A 67 -16.17 17.55 -15.23
N GLN A 68 -17.42 17.26 -14.87
CA GLN A 68 -18.30 18.21 -14.18
C GLN A 68 -17.84 18.49 -12.74
N GLY A 69 -17.08 17.57 -12.13
CA GLY A 69 -16.73 17.64 -10.70
C GLY A 69 -17.92 17.43 -9.77
N GLY A 70 -17.70 17.54 -8.47
CA GLY A 70 -18.72 17.29 -7.46
C GLY A 70 -19.09 15.81 -7.32
N THR A 71 -20.35 15.50 -7.08
CA THR A 71 -20.79 14.11 -6.86
C THR A 71 -21.42 13.53 -8.12
N ILE A 72 -20.76 12.54 -8.71
CA ILE A 72 -21.19 11.81 -9.89
C ILE A 72 -21.80 10.47 -9.45
N ILE A 73 -23.03 10.17 -9.92
CA ILE A 73 -23.75 8.93 -9.58
C ILE A 73 -23.93 8.08 -10.82
N VAL A 74 -23.59 6.79 -10.68
CA VAL A 74 -24.00 5.73 -11.60
C VAL A 74 -25.04 4.89 -10.84
N SER A 75 -26.32 4.97 -11.23
CA SER A 75 -27.42 4.37 -10.47
C SER A 75 -28.11 3.19 -11.14
N GLN A 76 -28.03 3.08 -12.46
CA GLN A 76 -28.69 2.00 -13.21
C GLN A 76 -27.89 0.70 -13.07
N PRO A 77 -28.47 -0.39 -12.53
CA PRO A 77 -27.81 -1.68 -12.48
C PRO A 77 -27.43 -2.22 -13.86
N GLY A 78 -26.29 -2.91 -13.94
CA GLY A 78 -25.83 -3.54 -15.17
C GLY A 78 -24.31 -3.66 -15.29
N THR A 79 -23.88 -4.30 -16.37
CA THR A 79 -22.44 -4.42 -16.70
C THR A 79 -22.12 -3.38 -17.79
N TYR A 80 -21.28 -2.45 -17.41
CA TYR A 80 -20.81 -1.37 -18.29
C TYR A 80 -19.46 -1.75 -18.88
N LYS A 81 -19.37 -1.84 -20.20
CA LYS A 81 -18.09 -1.97 -20.90
C LYS A 81 -17.32 -0.67 -20.74
N LEU A 82 -16.00 -0.76 -20.57
CA LEU A 82 -15.11 0.41 -20.50
C LEU A 82 -13.85 0.16 -21.34
N ALA A 83 -13.59 1.02 -22.32
CA ALA A 83 -12.47 0.92 -23.25
C ALA A 83 -11.48 2.10 -23.11
N GLY A 84 -11.10 2.44 -21.89
CA GLY A 84 -10.13 3.50 -21.60
C GLY A 84 -10.10 3.91 -20.14
N THR A 85 -9.04 4.61 -19.75
CA THR A 85 -8.85 5.18 -18.42
C THR A 85 -9.78 6.36 -18.18
N ILE A 86 -10.37 6.43 -16.99
CA ILE A 86 -11.14 7.60 -16.52
C ILE A 86 -10.23 8.46 -15.64
N TYR A 87 -10.05 9.70 -16.04
CA TYR A 87 -9.20 10.67 -15.31
C TYR A 87 -10.04 11.48 -14.34
N ILE A 88 -9.80 11.30 -13.04
CA ILE A 88 -10.54 12.00 -11.97
C ILE A 88 -9.70 13.15 -11.39
N GLY A 89 -10.30 14.31 -11.23
CA GLY A 89 -9.64 15.47 -10.64
C GLY A 89 -10.11 15.78 -9.22
N SER A 90 -9.53 16.81 -8.62
CA SER A 90 -9.87 17.26 -7.27
C SER A 90 -11.35 17.57 -7.07
N ASN A 91 -11.83 17.43 -5.84
CA ASN A 91 -13.21 17.70 -5.42
C ASN A 91 -14.27 16.85 -6.17
N THR A 92 -13.94 15.60 -6.45
CA THR A 92 -14.81 14.69 -7.20
C THR A 92 -15.13 13.43 -6.40
N SER A 93 -16.42 13.14 -6.23
CA SER A 93 -16.93 11.89 -5.66
C SER A 93 -17.63 11.07 -6.73
N LEU A 94 -17.19 9.82 -6.94
CA LEU A 94 -17.78 8.91 -7.91
C LEU A 94 -18.45 7.75 -7.18
N ILE A 95 -19.77 7.65 -7.29
CA ILE A 95 -20.59 6.70 -6.54
C ILE A 95 -21.28 5.72 -7.51
N PHE A 96 -21.04 4.44 -7.32
CA PHE A 96 -21.70 3.35 -8.03
C PHE A 96 -22.76 2.72 -7.13
N GLY A 97 -23.97 2.61 -7.63
CA GLY A 97 -25.05 1.90 -6.95
C GLY A 97 -24.86 0.37 -6.96
N ASN A 98 -25.78 -0.34 -6.34
CA ASN A 98 -25.74 -1.79 -6.27
C ASN A 98 -25.88 -2.46 -7.66
N ASN A 99 -25.21 -3.61 -7.84
CA ASN A 99 -25.24 -4.41 -9.07
C ASN A 99 -24.72 -3.66 -10.31
N ILE A 100 -23.75 -2.76 -10.12
CA ILE A 100 -23.04 -2.09 -11.19
C ILE A 100 -21.65 -2.67 -11.32
N PHE A 101 -21.32 -3.14 -12.53
CA PHE A 101 -20.04 -3.76 -12.84
C PHE A 101 -19.36 -3.00 -13.97
N ILE A 102 -18.11 -2.61 -13.77
CA ILE A 102 -17.30 -1.98 -14.83
C ILE A 102 -16.39 -3.04 -15.43
N LYS A 103 -16.65 -3.43 -16.66
CA LYS A 103 -15.91 -4.48 -17.38
C LYS A 103 -14.95 -3.86 -18.37
N LYS A 104 -13.65 -4.11 -18.20
CA LYS A 104 -12.63 -3.71 -19.18
C LYS A 104 -12.84 -4.43 -20.50
N VAL A 105 -12.76 -3.70 -21.61
CA VAL A 105 -12.86 -4.24 -22.98
C VAL A 105 -11.82 -3.62 -23.89
N ASP A 106 -11.32 -4.40 -24.86
CA ASP A 106 -10.26 -4.00 -25.81
C ASP A 106 -10.86 -3.48 -27.13
N GLU A 107 -11.72 -2.47 -27.06
CA GLU A 107 -12.31 -1.86 -28.26
C GLU A 107 -11.41 -0.76 -28.87
N LYS A 108 -10.47 -0.22 -28.08
CA LYS A 108 -9.54 0.85 -28.50
C LYS A 108 -8.08 0.52 -28.15
N GLY A 109 -7.81 -0.75 -27.96
CA GLY A 109 -6.53 -1.23 -27.43
C GLY A 109 -6.54 -1.39 -25.90
N THR A 110 -5.55 -2.10 -25.40
CA THR A 110 -5.40 -2.35 -23.96
C THR A 110 -5.00 -1.07 -23.21
N PHE A 111 -5.50 -0.91 -22.00
CA PHE A 111 -5.18 0.20 -21.11
C PHE A 111 -4.91 -0.30 -19.68
N SER A 112 -4.09 0.45 -18.91
CA SER A 112 -3.69 0.03 -17.57
C SER A 112 -4.76 0.30 -16.53
N HIS A 113 -5.08 1.56 -16.29
CA HIS A 113 -5.91 1.98 -15.17
C HIS A 113 -7.38 2.10 -15.55
N VAL A 114 -8.27 1.65 -14.69
CA VAL A 114 -9.71 1.99 -14.80
C VAL A 114 -9.91 3.44 -14.36
N ILE A 115 -9.28 3.81 -13.24
CA ILE A 115 -9.27 5.20 -12.75
C ILE A 115 -7.83 5.63 -12.47
N LEU A 116 -7.48 6.85 -12.92
CA LEU A 116 -6.24 7.55 -12.63
C LEU A 116 -6.55 9.00 -12.25
N ASN A 117 -5.90 9.54 -11.21
CA ASN A 117 -6.09 10.97 -10.93
C ASN A 117 -5.34 11.86 -11.92
N LYS A 118 -5.91 13.04 -12.23
CA LYS A 118 -5.35 13.98 -13.22
C LYS A 118 -3.98 14.50 -12.81
N GLY A 119 -3.78 14.75 -11.53
CA GLY A 119 -2.51 15.23 -10.97
C GLY A 119 -1.35 14.25 -11.15
N ALA A 120 -1.63 12.94 -11.36
CA ALA A 120 -0.62 11.95 -11.67
C ALA A 120 0.19 12.29 -12.93
N LEU A 121 -0.45 12.91 -13.93
CA LEU A 121 0.16 13.26 -15.21
C LEU A 121 1.14 14.42 -15.11
N THR A 122 0.97 15.28 -14.12
CA THR A 122 1.73 16.55 -13.97
C THR A 122 2.55 16.59 -12.68
N LYS A 123 2.47 15.54 -11.84
CA LYS A 123 3.05 15.50 -10.49
C LYS A 123 2.55 16.66 -9.61
N THR A 124 1.26 16.93 -9.67
CA THR A 124 0.57 17.93 -8.84
C THR A 124 -0.49 17.27 -7.98
N TYR A 125 -0.64 17.74 -6.75
CA TYR A 125 -1.61 17.12 -5.84
C TYR A 125 -3.05 17.38 -6.27
N ASP A 126 -3.78 16.29 -6.55
CA ASP A 126 -5.23 16.29 -6.43
C ASP A 126 -5.65 16.11 -4.98
N HIS A 127 -6.85 16.56 -4.63
CA HIS A 127 -7.38 16.47 -3.27
C HIS A 127 -8.90 16.26 -3.25
N HIS A 128 -9.41 15.70 -2.14
CA HIS A 128 -10.83 15.45 -1.92
C HIS A 128 -11.44 14.59 -3.03
N ILE A 129 -10.84 13.41 -3.27
CA ILE A 129 -11.36 12.41 -4.21
C ILE A 129 -12.00 11.27 -3.42
N SER A 130 -13.22 10.87 -3.82
CA SER A 130 -13.92 9.73 -3.24
C SER A 130 -14.43 8.78 -4.31
N ILE A 131 -14.23 7.47 -4.11
CA ILE A 131 -14.78 6.41 -4.97
C ILE A 131 -15.52 5.43 -4.08
N GLN A 132 -16.79 5.18 -4.38
CA GLN A 132 -17.64 4.30 -3.60
C GLN A 132 -18.38 3.30 -4.48
N GLY A 133 -18.41 2.03 -4.04
CA GLY A 133 -19.25 0.98 -4.66
C GLY A 133 -18.74 0.45 -6.00
N LEU A 134 -17.49 0.72 -6.35
CA LEU A 134 -16.94 0.32 -7.65
C LEU A 134 -16.59 -1.16 -7.67
N TYR A 135 -17.19 -1.90 -8.63
CA TYR A 135 -16.84 -3.27 -8.93
C TYR A 135 -16.20 -3.37 -10.32
N ILE A 136 -14.93 -3.78 -10.37
CA ILE A 136 -14.16 -3.96 -11.61
C ILE A 136 -14.12 -5.43 -12.00
N ILE A 137 -14.35 -5.70 -13.28
CA ILE A 137 -14.05 -6.96 -13.96
C ILE A 137 -12.92 -6.68 -14.94
N VAL A 138 -11.71 -7.19 -14.61
CA VAL A 138 -10.49 -6.98 -15.42
C VAL A 138 -10.59 -7.71 -16.76
N ASN A 139 -11.28 -8.86 -16.79
CA ASN A 139 -11.59 -9.59 -18.03
C ASN A 139 -10.33 -9.98 -18.83
N GLY A 140 -9.25 -10.34 -18.14
CA GLY A 140 -7.97 -10.69 -18.76
C GLY A 140 -7.17 -9.51 -19.31
N MET A 141 -7.66 -8.28 -19.20
CA MET A 141 -6.98 -7.06 -19.64
C MET A 141 -6.03 -6.55 -18.55
N ASP A 142 -5.05 -7.34 -18.23
CA ASP A 142 -4.04 -7.09 -17.20
C ASP A 142 -2.71 -6.72 -17.87
N VAL A 143 -2.50 -5.43 -18.08
CA VAL A 143 -1.34 -4.91 -18.84
C VAL A 143 -0.57 -3.87 -18.06
N ARG A 144 0.74 -3.81 -18.26
CA ARG A 144 1.64 -2.78 -17.73
C ARG A 144 1.99 -1.80 -18.85
N LYS A 145 1.35 -0.65 -18.85
CA LYS A 145 1.72 0.47 -19.71
C LYS A 145 2.11 1.64 -18.82
N PHE A 146 3.29 2.18 -19.03
CA PHE A 146 3.86 3.26 -18.20
C PHE A 146 3.89 4.60 -18.95
N GLU A 147 3.04 4.76 -19.95
CA GLU A 147 2.97 5.96 -20.78
C GLU A 147 2.54 7.19 -19.96
N GLU A 148 1.71 6.98 -18.92
CA GLU A 148 1.13 8.05 -18.10
C GLU A 148 1.99 8.37 -16.88
N ALA A 149 2.38 7.36 -16.09
CA ALA A 149 3.26 7.51 -14.94
C ALA A 149 4.12 6.24 -14.78
N TYR A 150 5.42 6.37 -15.02
CA TYR A 150 6.33 5.24 -14.95
C TYR A 150 6.34 4.62 -13.54
N GLY A 151 6.07 3.32 -13.47
CA GLY A 151 6.01 2.56 -12.22
C GLY A 151 4.65 2.54 -11.53
N LEU A 152 3.62 3.20 -12.06
CA LEU A 152 2.26 3.17 -11.52
C LEU A 152 1.41 2.14 -12.27
N HIS A 153 0.81 1.15 -11.57
CA HIS A 153 0.07 0.08 -12.26
C HIS A 153 -1.08 -0.57 -11.46
N GLY A 154 -1.86 0.19 -10.71
CA GLY A 154 -3.13 -0.27 -10.11
C GLY A 154 -4.29 -0.28 -11.11
N GLN A 155 -5.31 -1.09 -10.88
CA GLN A 155 -6.61 -0.91 -11.54
C GLN A 155 -7.20 0.45 -11.12
N LEU A 156 -7.17 0.75 -9.81
CA LEU A 156 -7.27 2.10 -9.27
C LEU A 156 -5.87 2.62 -8.99
N ALA A 157 -5.50 3.73 -9.61
CA ALA A 157 -4.15 4.28 -9.52
C ALA A 157 -4.18 5.75 -9.14
N PHE A 158 -3.42 6.11 -8.10
CA PHE A 158 -3.32 7.48 -7.62
C PHE A 158 -1.87 7.85 -7.36
N PHE A 159 -1.49 9.00 -7.86
CA PHE A 159 -0.16 9.53 -7.69
C PHE A 159 -0.24 11.05 -7.48
N TYR A 160 0.42 11.58 -6.44
CA TYR A 160 0.21 12.94 -5.93
C TYR A 160 -1.25 13.17 -5.52
N ILE A 161 -1.64 12.59 -4.38
CA ILE A 161 -3.01 12.65 -3.89
C ILE A 161 -3.06 13.03 -2.41
N LYS A 162 -4.01 13.89 -2.03
CA LYS A 162 -4.36 14.22 -0.65
C LYS A 162 -5.85 14.03 -0.43
N ASP A 163 -6.22 13.50 0.74
CA ASP A 163 -7.60 13.23 1.11
C ASP A 163 -8.32 12.37 0.04
N LEU A 164 -7.85 11.13 -0.08
CA LEU A 164 -8.46 10.09 -0.91
C LEU A 164 -9.31 9.16 -0.06
N ARG A 165 -10.52 8.88 -0.48
CA ARG A 165 -11.36 7.83 0.09
C ARG A 165 -11.77 6.80 -0.97
N ILE A 166 -11.47 5.53 -0.73
CA ILE A 166 -11.96 4.39 -1.50
C ILE A 166 -12.79 3.54 -0.56
N ASP A 167 -14.07 3.33 -0.88
CA ASP A 167 -15.00 2.61 -0.04
C ASP A 167 -15.79 1.60 -0.88
N HIS A 168 -15.98 0.40 -0.33
CA HIS A 168 -16.76 -0.64 -0.99
C HIS A 168 -16.25 -0.99 -2.41
N PHE A 169 -14.93 -1.24 -2.52
CA PHE A 169 -14.30 -1.62 -3.78
C PHE A 169 -14.22 -3.14 -3.94
N ARG A 170 -14.50 -3.63 -5.14
CA ARG A 170 -14.46 -5.05 -5.49
C ARG A 170 -13.68 -5.28 -6.78
N CYS A 171 -12.72 -6.22 -6.77
CA CYS A 171 -12.04 -6.72 -7.95
C CYS A 171 -11.69 -8.19 -7.73
N MET A 172 -12.31 -9.08 -8.47
CA MET A 172 -12.28 -10.53 -8.21
C MET A 172 -11.42 -11.31 -9.20
N ASP A 173 -10.78 -10.65 -10.16
CA ASP A 173 -10.08 -11.27 -11.28
C ASP A 173 -8.80 -10.53 -11.67
N ILE A 174 -8.02 -10.05 -10.66
CA ILE A 174 -6.73 -9.42 -10.93
C ILE A 174 -5.78 -10.43 -11.56
N GLY A 175 -5.13 -10.04 -12.66
CA GLY A 175 -4.12 -10.83 -13.33
C GLY A 175 -2.73 -10.71 -12.68
N LYS A 176 -1.68 -11.01 -13.46
CA LYS A 176 -0.29 -11.11 -12.98
C LYS A 176 0.50 -9.79 -13.09
N ALA A 177 -0.05 -8.77 -13.73
CA ALA A 177 0.68 -7.57 -14.07
C ALA A 177 0.31 -6.36 -13.23
N GLN A 178 -0.95 -6.22 -12.82
CA GLN A 178 -1.46 -5.02 -12.15
C GLN A 178 -1.97 -5.31 -10.75
N TYR A 179 -1.80 -4.34 -9.85
CA TYR A 179 -2.38 -4.35 -8.50
C TYR A 179 -3.87 -3.98 -8.52
N GLY A 180 -4.61 -4.33 -7.47
CA GLY A 180 -5.97 -3.86 -7.29
C GLY A 180 -6.03 -2.34 -7.12
N ILE A 181 -5.32 -1.84 -6.12
CA ILE A 181 -5.19 -0.42 -5.80
C ILE A 181 -3.71 -0.08 -5.69
N HIS A 182 -3.26 0.98 -6.35
CA HIS A 182 -1.90 1.51 -6.23
C HIS A 182 -1.95 3.00 -5.89
N VAL A 183 -1.36 3.39 -4.76
CA VAL A 183 -1.25 4.79 -4.34
C VAL A 183 0.19 5.12 -3.99
N CYS A 184 0.73 6.19 -4.57
CA CYS A 184 2.08 6.66 -4.28
C CYS A 184 2.09 8.19 -4.14
N THR A 185 2.98 8.73 -3.31
CA THR A 185 3.07 10.15 -2.99
C THR A 185 1.72 10.68 -2.51
N PHE A 186 1.34 10.21 -1.35
CA PHE A 186 0.01 10.45 -0.78
C PHE A 186 0.06 11.10 0.61
N GLU A 187 -1.07 11.71 0.98
CA GLU A 187 -1.33 12.24 2.32
C GLU A 187 -2.83 12.07 2.62
N ASP A 188 -3.18 11.54 3.81
CA ASP A 188 -4.56 11.34 4.28
C ASP A 188 -5.40 10.45 3.35
N ILE A 189 -5.13 9.14 3.34
CA ILE A 189 -5.91 8.20 2.53
C ILE A 189 -6.67 7.17 3.38
N ILE A 190 -7.89 6.85 2.97
CA ILE A 190 -8.73 5.82 3.56
C ILE A 190 -9.15 4.83 2.48
N ILE A 191 -8.80 3.56 2.67
CA ILE A 191 -9.22 2.43 1.83
C ILE A 191 -10.01 1.49 2.74
N ASN A 192 -11.32 1.44 2.56
CA ASN A 192 -12.23 0.73 3.44
C ASN A 192 -13.14 -0.23 2.68
N ASP A 193 -13.48 -1.36 3.30
CA ASP A 193 -14.39 -2.36 2.76
C ASP A 193 -14.02 -2.78 1.33
N VAL A 194 -12.88 -3.45 1.19
CA VAL A 194 -12.41 -3.94 -0.10
C VAL A 194 -12.42 -5.46 -0.18
N ILE A 195 -12.80 -6.02 -1.34
CA ILE A 195 -12.60 -7.44 -1.65
C ILE A 195 -11.77 -7.53 -2.92
N ILE A 196 -10.57 -8.08 -2.78
CA ILE A 196 -9.62 -8.16 -3.88
C ILE A 196 -9.11 -9.60 -4.01
N LYS A 197 -9.27 -10.18 -5.21
CA LYS A 197 -8.81 -11.53 -5.53
C LYS A 197 -8.03 -11.58 -6.83
N GLY A 198 -7.04 -12.45 -6.88
CA GLY A 198 -6.29 -12.74 -8.11
C GLY A 198 -4.80 -12.93 -7.91
N ASP A 199 -4.04 -12.73 -8.98
CA ASP A 199 -2.65 -13.21 -9.06
C ASP A 199 -1.60 -12.16 -8.64
N LYS A 200 -1.99 -10.90 -8.34
CA LYS A 200 -1.07 -9.81 -7.96
C LYS A 200 -1.52 -9.13 -6.67
N ASP A 201 -0.83 -8.05 -6.25
CA ASP A 201 -1.07 -7.37 -4.97
C ASP A 201 -2.48 -6.80 -4.85
N GLY A 202 -3.03 -6.85 -3.66
CA GLY A 202 -4.32 -6.24 -3.35
C GLY A 202 -4.24 -4.73 -3.28
N VAL A 203 -3.62 -4.21 -2.22
CA VAL A 203 -3.37 -2.77 -2.01
C VAL A 203 -1.87 -2.54 -1.95
N HIS A 204 -1.36 -1.71 -2.84
CA HIS A 204 0.05 -1.37 -2.93
C HIS A 204 0.26 0.12 -2.64
N LEU A 205 0.98 0.43 -1.59
CA LEU A 205 1.33 1.80 -1.21
C LEU A 205 2.82 2.06 -1.44
N GLY A 206 3.13 3.13 -2.16
CA GLY A 206 4.44 3.73 -2.20
C GLY A 206 4.62 4.77 -1.08
N ARG A 207 5.52 5.76 -1.27
CA ARG A 207 5.77 6.81 -0.26
C ARG A 207 4.50 7.60 0.08
N GLY A 208 4.38 8.02 1.34
CA GLY A 208 3.26 8.84 1.80
C GLY A 208 3.03 8.76 3.29
N LYS A 209 2.02 9.43 3.78
CA LYS A 209 1.72 9.48 5.23
C LYS A 209 0.24 9.57 5.52
N ARG A 210 -0.13 9.11 6.72
CA ARG A 210 -1.49 9.06 7.26
C ARG A 210 -2.43 8.27 6.36
N PHE A 211 -2.45 6.97 6.58
CA PHE A 211 -3.30 6.06 5.84
C PHE A 211 -4.06 5.08 6.74
N THR A 212 -5.23 4.67 6.27
CA THR A 212 -5.98 3.57 6.85
C THR A 212 -6.39 2.60 5.75
N ILE A 213 -6.09 1.31 5.94
CA ILE A 213 -6.64 0.19 5.16
C ILE A 213 -7.46 -0.64 6.13
N SER A 214 -8.78 -0.70 5.94
CA SER A 214 -9.68 -1.35 6.88
C SER A 214 -10.72 -2.23 6.19
N ASN A 215 -11.20 -3.26 6.92
CA ASN A 215 -12.26 -4.15 6.45
C ASN A 215 -11.94 -4.81 5.09
N GLY A 216 -10.68 -5.25 4.93
CA GLY A 216 -10.18 -5.85 3.70
C GLY A 216 -10.36 -7.36 3.68
N ILE A 217 -10.84 -7.92 2.57
CA ILE A 217 -10.85 -9.35 2.29
C ILE A 217 -9.96 -9.60 1.08
N PHE A 218 -8.84 -10.29 1.29
CA PHE A 218 -7.84 -10.55 0.27
C PHE A 218 -7.73 -12.05 -0.02
N GLN A 219 -7.71 -12.41 -1.28
CA GLN A 219 -7.37 -13.75 -1.76
C GLN A 219 -6.36 -13.63 -2.90
N THR A 220 -5.21 -13.04 -2.57
CA THR A 220 -4.14 -12.73 -3.52
C THR A 220 -3.07 -13.80 -3.54
N TYR A 221 -2.52 -14.07 -4.73
CA TYR A 221 -1.36 -14.95 -4.88
C TYR A 221 -0.06 -14.25 -4.45
N ASP A 222 0.09 -12.97 -4.82
CA ASP A 222 1.14 -12.07 -4.35
C ASP A 222 0.67 -11.34 -3.06
N ASP A 223 1.18 -10.18 -2.73
CA ASP A 223 0.93 -9.51 -1.46
C ASP A 223 -0.54 -9.07 -1.28
N ALA A 224 -1.14 -9.29 -0.11
CA ALA A 224 -2.45 -8.72 0.18
C ALA A 224 -2.35 -7.20 0.36
N VAL A 225 -1.35 -6.77 1.12
CA VAL A 225 -0.96 -5.37 1.31
C VAL A 225 0.55 -5.24 1.07
N ALA A 226 0.98 -4.27 0.29
CA ALA A 226 2.37 -3.93 0.09
C ALA A 226 2.64 -2.50 0.56
N LEU A 227 3.51 -2.34 1.54
CA LEU A 227 4.04 -1.05 2.01
C LEU A 227 5.48 -0.92 1.48
N ASN A 228 5.59 -0.58 0.21
CA ASN A 228 6.86 -0.61 -0.50
C ASN A 228 7.45 0.80 -0.60
N ALA A 229 8.21 1.20 0.42
CA ALA A 229 8.89 2.50 0.46
C ALA A 229 9.96 2.66 -0.65
N HIS A 230 10.56 1.55 -1.04
CA HIS A 230 11.37 1.38 -2.24
C HIS A 230 10.94 0.08 -2.94
N ASP A 231 10.75 0.10 -4.25
CA ASP A 231 10.36 -1.09 -5.01
C ASP A 231 11.11 -1.16 -6.34
N TYR A 232 10.81 -2.18 -7.12
CA TYR A 232 11.26 -2.27 -8.51
C TYR A 232 11.05 -0.95 -9.24
N SER A 233 11.90 -0.64 -10.20
CA SER A 233 11.74 0.59 -10.99
C SER A 233 10.36 0.69 -11.67
N VAL A 234 9.72 -0.45 -11.89
CA VAL A 234 8.35 -0.57 -12.41
C VAL A 234 7.30 -0.80 -11.31
N GLY A 235 7.67 -0.76 -10.03
CA GLY A 235 6.78 -1.05 -8.89
C GLY A 235 6.25 0.18 -8.19
N ASN A 236 7.02 1.27 -8.19
CA ASN A 236 6.62 2.56 -7.63
C ASN A 236 7.18 3.72 -8.44
N PRO A 237 6.41 4.79 -8.67
CA PRO A 237 6.90 5.98 -9.37
C PRO A 237 7.93 6.79 -8.57
N GLU A 238 7.81 6.86 -7.25
CA GLU A 238 8.70 7.61 -6.37
C GLU A 238 9.10 6.82 -5.12
N LEU A 239 10.17 7.27 -4.45
CA LEU A 239 10.80 6.61 -3.31
C LEU A 239 10.70 7.50 -2.07
N GLY A 240 10.55 6.89 -0.88
CA GLY A 240 10.51 7.62 0.39
C GLY A 240 9.74 6.89 1.46
N TRP A 241 9.59 7.51 2.62
CA TRP A 241 8.97 6.91 3.79
C TRP A 241 7.46 6.74 3.65
N ILE A 242 6.93 5.66 4.23
CA ILE A 242 5.51 5.40 4.45
C ILE A 242 5.28 5.51 5.96
N GLU A 243 4.40 6.42 6.37
CA GLU A 243 4.32 6.86 7.76
C GLU A 243 2.89 6.94 8.29
N ASP A 244 2.75 6.76 9.61
CA ASP A 244 1.51 7.04 10.35
C ASP A 244 0.30 6.29 9.79
N GLY A 245 0.37 4.96 9.80
CA GLY A 245 -0.64 4.14 9.15
C GLY A 245 -1.31 3.11 10.05
N VAL A 246 -2.50 2.68 9.63
CA VAL A 246 -3.24 1.58 10.23
C VAL A 246 -3.71 0.62 9.15
N VAL A 247 -3.44 -0.67 9.36
CA VAL A 247 -4.05 -1.78 8.60
C VAL A 247 -4.86 -2.61 9.57
N GLU A 248 -6.19 -2.66 9.41
CA GLU A 248 -7.05 -3.24 10.43
C GLU A 248 -8.23 -4.04 9.89
N ASN A 249 -8.67 -5.02 10.67
CA ASN A 249 -9.81 -5.88 10.34
C ASN A 249 -9.72 -6.46 8.92
N CYS A 250 -8.56 -7.08 8.62
CA CYS A 250 -8.28 -7.63 7.31
C CYS A 250 -8.14 -9.15 7.37
N HIS A 251 -8.66 -9.82 6.34
CA HIS A 251 -8.60 -11.27 6.17
C HIS A 251 -7.72 -11.65 4.99
N ASP A 252 -6.77 -12.55 5.21
CA ASP A 252 -5.96 -13.19 4.18
C ASP A 252 -6.52 -14.59 3.90
N LEU A 253 -7.47 -14.68 2.96
CA LEU A 253 -8.18 -15.92 2.67
C LEU A 253 -7.28 -16.92 1.94
N ASN A 254 -7.39 -18.17 2.35
CA ASN A 254 -6.73 -19.27 1.67
C ASN A 254 -7.32 -19.49 0.26
N ASP A 255 -6.48 -19.98 -0.65
CA ASP A 255 -6.83 -20.52 -1.94
C ASP A 255 -6.00 -21.80 -2.20
N ASP A 256 -6.31 -22.52 -3.29
CA ASP A 256 -5.59 -23.76 -3.63
C ASP A 256 -4.22 -23.51 -4.27
N LYS A 257 -3.82 -22.25 -4.48
CA LYS A 257 -2.55 -21.88 -5.09
C LYS A 257 -1.45 -21.80 -4.03
N LYS A 258 -0.25 -22.29 -4.35
CA LYS A 258 0.92 -22.05 -3.52
C LYS A 258 1.27 -20.55 -3.60
N PRO A 259 1.18 -19.79 -2.49
CA PRO A 259 1.40 -18.36 -2.50
C PRO A 259 2.88 -18.03 -2.76
N VAL A 260 3.11 -16.91 -3.43
CA VAL A 260 4.46 -16.34 -3.65
C VAL A 260 4.71 -15.18 -2.70
N GLY A 261 3.69 -14.34 -2.45
CA GLY A 261 3.78 -13.15 -1.62
C GLY A 261 3.45 -13.38 -0.15
N TYR A 262 3.11 -12.30 0.52
CA TYR A 262 2.89 -12.17 1.95
C TYR A 262 1.49 -11.62 2.24
N PHE A 263 1.04 -11.71 3.50
CA PHE A 263 -0.07 -10.85 3.90
C PHE A 263 0.36 -9.39 3.78
N CYS A 264 1.52 -9.03 4.36
CA CYS A 264 2.06 -7.69 4.15
C CYS A 264 3.56 -7.72 3.87
N ARG A 265 3.96 -7.08 2.77
CA ARG A 265 5.33 -6.74 2.44
C ARG A 265 5.65 -5.35 2.95
N ILE A 266 6.76 -5.20 3.67
CA ILE A 266 7.25 -3.95 4.26
C ILE A 266 8.67 -3.76 3.76
N LEU A 267 8.84 -2.94 2.73
CA LEU A 267 10.07 -2.83 1.98
C LEU A 267 10.77 -1.49 2.25
N ALA A 268 12.04 -1.58 2.63
CA ALA A 268 12.91 -0.42 2.80
C ALA A 268 13.85 -0.22 1.61
N GLY A 269 14.52 0.93 1.58
CA GLY A 269 15.56 1.22 0.61
C GLY A 269 16.55 2.26 1.10
N ALA A 270 17.76 2.22 0.51
CA ALA A 270 18.77 3.23 0.75
C ALA A 270 19.72 3.34 -0.44
N TRP A 271 20.18 4.54 -0.74
CA TRP A 271 21.05 4.86 -1.87
C TRP A 271 22.03 5.97 -1.52
N ILE A 272 22.89 6.29 -2.46
CA ILE A 272 24.00 7.24 -2.24
C ILE A 272 24.03 8.30 -3.36
N ASP A 273 24.90 9.28 -3.20
CA ASP A 273 25.28 10.18 -4.29
C ASP A 273 25.90 9.41 -5.45
N TRP A 274 25.57 9.84 -6.66
CA TRP A 274 26.23 9.34 -7.85
C TRP A 274 27.73 9.63 -7.84
N ARG A 275 28.52 8.63 -8.19
CA ARG A 275 29.99 8.73 -8.35
C ARG A 275 30.43 8.12 -9.66
N PRO A 276 31.46 8.68 -10.34
CA PRO A 276 31.95 8.11 -11.57
C PRO A 276 32.54 6.71 -11.34
N GLY A 277 32.19 5.79 -12.21
CA GLY A 277 32.64 4.40 -12.16
C GLY A 277 31.88 3.49 -11.20
N MET A 278 30.80 3.97 -10.58
CA MET A 278 29.95 3.13 -9.74
C MET A 278 29.23 2.03 -10.55
N GLU A 279 29.06 0.88 -9.93
CA GLU A 279 28.31 -0.22 -10.52
C GLU A 279 26.84 -0.11 -10.15
N VAL A 280 25.96 -0.11 -11.14
CA VAL A 280 24.52 -0.01 -10.96
C VAL A 280 23.78 -1.11 -11.73
N GLN A 281 22.65 -1.51 -11.21
CA GLN A 281 21.73 -2.45 -11.86
C GLN A 281 20.31 -1.88 -11.87
N GLN A 282 19.39 -2.56 -12.51
CA GLN A 282 17.98 -2.20 -12.52
C GLN A 282 17.46 -1.89 -11.12
N SER A 283 16.71 -0.81 -11.01
CA SER A 283 16.10 -0.26 -9.77
C SER A 283 17.04 0.44 -8.81
N ASP A 284 18.36 0.40 -9.01
CA ASP A 284 19.26 1.22 -8.21
C ASP A 284 18.93 2.70 -8.35
N ALA A 285 18.90 3.39 -7.22
CA ALA A 285 18.68 4.82 -7.14
C ALA A 285 19.98 5.55 -6.75
N VAL A 286 20.13 6.77 -7.24
CA VAL A 286 21.24 7.67 -6.88
C VAL A 286 20.76 9.11 -6.77
N VAL A 287 21.45 9.90 -5.95
CA VAL A 287 21.26 11.34 -5.93
C VAL A 287 22.28 11.99 -6.87
N SER A 288 21.82 12.82 -7.77
CA SER A 288 22.65 13.57 -8.71
C SER A 288 21.98 14.88 -9.10
N ASN A 289 22.73 15.95 -9.23
CA ASN A 289 22.27 17.25 -9.71
C ASN A 289 20.93 17.71 -9.07
N GLY A 290 20.81 17.57 -7.74
CA GLY A 290 19.61 17.99 -7.01
C GLY A 290 18.37 17.13 -7.24
N LYS A 291 18.52 15.91 -7.75
CA LYS A 291 17.41 14.98 -8.06
C LYS A 291 17.78 13.56 -7.69
N ILE A 292 16.75 12.72 -7.54
CA ILE A 292 16.90 11.28 -7.48
C ILE A 292 16.70 10.72 -8.88
N TYR A 293 17.67 9.93 -9.33
CA TYR A 293 17.60 9.14 -10.55
C TYR A 293 17.55 7.66 -10.21
N ARG A 294 16.86 6.88 -11.03
CA ARG A 294 16.76 5.42 -10.87
C ARG A 294 17.00 4.73 -12.19
N VAL A 295 17.74 3.63 -12.16
CA VAL A 295 17.91 2.77 -13.33
C VAL A 295 16.58 2.13 -13.67
N GLN A 296 16.02 2.45 -14.81
CA GLN A 296 14.75 1.90 -15.29
C GLN A 296 14.90 0.43 -15.71
N ALA A 297 13.76 -0.27 -15.80
CA ALA A 297 13.75 -1.67 -16.15
C ALA A 297 14.48 -1.94 -17.46
N ASN A 298 15.38 -2.91 -17.41
CA ASN A 298 15.91 -3.57 -18.57
C ASN A 298 15.65 -5.09 -18.42
N SER A 299 15.62 -5.81 -19.50
CA SER A 299 15.25 -7.22 -19.50
C SER A 299 16.42 -8.17 -19.24
N ASP A 300 17.65 -7.66 -19.08
CA ASP A 300 18.87 -8.48 -19.09
C ASP A 300 19.49 -8.76 -17.72
N GLY A 301 19.00 -8.10 -16.65
CA GLY A 301 19.57 -8.25 -15.30
C GLY A 301 21.04 -7.83 -15.18
N LYS A 302 21.50 -6.97 -16.09
CA LYS A 302 22.90 -6.60 -16.25
C LYS A 302 23.34 -5.58 -15.22
N VAL A 303 24.58 -5.71 -14.75
CA VAL A 303 25.29 -4.69 -13.98
C VAL A 303 26.04 -3.79 -14.95
N TYR A 304 25.87 -2.49 -14.79
CA TYR A 304 26.49 -1.46 -15.63
C TYR A 304 27.50 -0.66 -14.83
N LYS A 305 28.50 -0.11 -15.51
CA LYS A 305 29.43 0.86 -14.93
C LYS A 305 29.04 2.26 -15.39
N SER A 306 28.57 3.09 -14.44
CA SER A 306 28.17 4.47 -14.71
C SER A 306 29.36 5.40 -14.66
N VAL A 307 29.71 6.02 -15.78
CA VAL A 307 30.84 6.97 -15.92
C VAL A 307 30.32 8.39 -16.14
N THR A 308 29.24 8.52 -16.88
CA THR A 308 28.59 9.80 -17.20
C THR A 308 27.53 10.12 -16.19
N ARG A 309 27.62 11.31 -15.56
CA ARG A 309 26.68 11.78 -14.54
C ARG A 309 25.28 12.03 -15.13
N PRO A 310 24.19 11.45 -14.59
CA PRO A 310 22.84 11.83 -14.98
C PRO A 310 22.51 13.25 -14.45
N THR A 311 22.12 14.14 -15.38
CA THR A 311 21.81 15.55 -15.09
C THR A 311 20.55 16.07 -15.79
N HIS A 312 19.88 15.24 -16.58
CA HIS A 312 18.67 15.63 -17.30
C HIS A 312 17.52 16.00 -16.34
N GLU A 313 16.66 16.93 -16.81
CA GLU A 313 15.67 17.56 -15.94
C GLU A 313 14.37 16.74 -15.78
N LYS A 314 14.02 15.92 -16.78
CA LYS A 314 12.76 15.14 -16.81
C LYS A 314 12.89 13.92 -17.70
N GLY A 315 11.99 12.96 -17.53
CA GLY A 315 11.90 11.75 -18.33
C GLY A 315 13.07 10.80 -18.09
N SER A 316 13.52 10.14 -19.13
CA SER A 316 14.65 9.21 -19.08
C SER A 316 15.70 9.51 -20.15
N MET A 317 16.95 9.13 -19.88
CA MET A 317 18.09 9.31 -20.78
C MET A 317 19.02 8.11 -20.68
N ILE A 318 19.49 7.64 -21.81
CA ILE A 318 20.50 6.56 -21.87
C ILE A 318 21.89 7.18 -21.77
N LEU A 319 22.62 6.83 -20.71
CA LEU A 319 24.01 7.22 -20.48
C LEU A 319 24.81 5.95 -20.14
N ASP A 320 25.95 5.74 -20.80
CA ASP A 320 26.78 4.54 -20.65
C ASP A 320 26.02 3.21 -20.86
N GLY A 321 24.96 3.23 -21.67
CA GLY A 321 24.04 2.10 -21.86
C GLY A 321 23.01 1.91 -20.75
N ILE A 322 23.00 2.79 -19.73
CA ILE A 322 22.07 2.77 -18.59
C ILE A 322 20.90 3.69 -18.89
N ASN A 323 19.68 3.17 -18.78
CA ASN A 323 18.48 3.99 -18.90
C ASN A 323 18.15 4.65 -17.55
N TRP A 324 18.62 5.89 -17.34
CA TRP A 324 18.37 6.68 -16.16
C TRP A 324 17.04 7.44 -16.26
N GLY A 325 16.10 7.18 -15.35
CA GLY A 325 14.88 7.95 -15.21
C GLY A 325 14.95 8.93 -14.05
N VAL A 326 14.47 10.17 -14.24
CA VAL A 326 14.26 11.12 -13.15
C VAL A 326 13.08 10.64 -12.30
N VAL A 327 13.31 10.43 -11.00
CA VAL A 327 12.29 9.98 -10.04
C VAL A 327 11.60 11.18 -9.42
N GLN A 328 12.36 12.00 -8.68
CA GLN A 328 11.84 13.11 -7.89
C GLN A 328 12.92 14.18 -7.64
N THR A 329 12.48 15.35 -7.19
CA THR A 329 13.35 16.50 -6.87
C THR A 329 13.56 16.71 -5.37
N ASP A 330 12.67 16.19 -4.52
CA ASP A 330 12.86 16.16 -3.08
C ASP A 330 13.83 15.04 -2.71
N ILE A 331 15.01 15.42 -2.24
CA ILE A 331 16.11 14.51 -1.98
C ILE A 331 15.93 13.81 -0.63
N THR A 332 16.02 12.48 -0.66
CA THR A 332 16.23 11.61 0.48
C THR A 332 17.24 10.54 0.12
N TYR A 333 17.90 9.95 1.09
CA TYR A 333 18.87 8.86 0.91
C TYR A 333 18.36 7.54 1.43
N THR A 334 17.20 7.56 2.09
CA THR A 334 16.58 6.39 2.72
C THR A 334 15.08 6.36 2.51
N ALA A 335 14.53 5.17 2.51
CA ALA A 335 13.11 4.89 2.49
C ALA A 335 12.79 3.75 3.44
N GLY A 336 11.65 3.79 4.11
CA GLY A 336 11.22 2.77 5.05
C GLY A 336 9.80 2.98 5.51
N VAL A 337 9.37 2.17 6.46
CA VAL A 337 8.03 2.23 7.05
C VAL A 337 8.16 2.55 8.53
N ARG A 338 7.39 3.51 9.03
CA ARG A 338 7.41 3.90 10.44
C ARG A 338 6.04 4.26 10.99
N ASN A 339 5.88 4.01 12.30
CA ASN A 339 4.65 4.30 13.04
C ASN A 339 3.41 3.68 12.38
N VAL A 340 3.47 2.35 12.11
CA VAL A 340 2.38 1.62 11.48
C VAL A 340 1.87 0.54 12.43
N VAL A 341 0.55 0.47 12.55
CA VAL A 341 -0.18 -0.49 13.35
C VAL A 341 -0.93 -1.46 12.45
N PHE A 342 -0.72 -2.74 12.65
CA PHE A 342 -1.51 -3.84 12.10
C PHE A 342 -2.36 -4.41 13.24
N ARG A 343 -3.68 -4.36 13.14
CA ARG A 343 -4.54 -4.90 14.18
C ARG A 343 -5.74 -5.67 13.64
N ASP A 344 -6.20 -6.65 14.39
CA ASP A 344 -7.34 -7.49 13.99
C ASP A 344 -7.10 -8.14 12.60
N ILE A 345 -5.94 -8.79 12.43
CA ILE A 345 -5.56 -9.44 11.18
C ILE A 345 -5.79 -10.95 11.28
N PHE A 346 -6.50 -11.50 10.31
CA PHE A 346 -6.90 -12.90 10.26
C PHE A 346 -6.18 -13.62 9.11
N LEU A 347 -5.25 -14.49 9.42
CA LEU A 347 -4.39 -15.19 8.46
C LEU A 347 -4.87 -16.63 8.27
N GLU A 348 -5.62 -16.89 7.21
CA GLU A 348 -6.06 -18.23 6.81
C GLU A 348 -5.08 -18.88 5.83
N LYS A 349 -4.42 -18.09 4.98
CA LYS A 349 -3.48 -18.60 3.99
C LYS A 349 -2.16 -19.01 4.66
N PRO A 350 -1.68 -20.26 4.45
CA PRO A 350 -0.46 -20.75 5.07
C PRO A 350 0.78 -20.21 4.33
N ARG A 351 1.07 -18.94 4.53
CA ARG A 351 2.25 -18.22 4.00
C ARG A 351 2.93 -17.41 5.09
N THR A 352 4.06 -16.77 4.76
CA THR A 352 4.66 -15.76 5.64
C THR A 352 3.67 -14.61 5.83
N GLY A 353 3.42 -14.25 7.09
CA GLY A 353 2.50 -13.15 7.40
C GLY A 353 3.07 -11.81 6.99
N PHE A 354 4.20 -11.44 7.56
CA PHE A 354 4.80 -10.12 7.37
C PHE A 354 6.27 -10.27 6.93
N SER A 355 6.64 -9.64 5.83
CA SER A 355 8.01 -9.62 5.35
C SER A 355 8.59 -8.21 5.41
N VAL A 356 9.61 -8.03 6.22
CA VAL A 356 10.27 -6.75 6.51
C VAL A 356 11.70 -6.83 5.99
N HIS A 357 11.96 -6.30 4.79
CA HIS A 357 13.25 -6.57 4.14
C HIS A 357 13.71 -5.49 3.15
N PHE A 358 14.92 -5.67 2.64
CA PHE A 358 15.44 -5.05 1.42
C PHE A 358 15.40 -6.05 0.27
N ASP A 359 15.02 -5.62 -0.91
CA ASP A 359 15.21 -6.43 -2.11
C ASP A 359 16.68 -6.53 -2.47
N ASN A 360 17.09 -7.72 -2.90
CA ASN A 360 18.41 -7.97 -3.45
C ASN A 360 18.35 -9.13 -4.44
N ASP A 361 17.71 -8.89 -5.55
CA ASP A 361 17.59 -9.85 -6.63
C ASP A 361 17.99 -9.22 -8.00
N LYS A 362 17.80 -9.94 -9.07
CA LYS A 362 18.12 -9.44 -10.43
C LYS A 362 17.20 -8.33 -10.93
N PHE A 363 16.07 -8.10 -10.28
CA PHE A 363 15.09 -7.08 -10.66
C PHE A 363 15.17 -5.83 -9.80
N SER A 364 15.61 -5.98 -8.56
CA SER A 364 15.69 -4.88 -7.61
C SER A 364 16.82 -5.07 -6.61
N ARG A 365 17.57 -4.01 -6.42
CA ARG A 365 18.46 -3.84 -5.28
C ARG A 365 18.04 -2.57 -4.55
N SER A 366 17.24 -2.74 -3.50
CA SER A 366 16.70 -1.58 -2.76
C SER A 366 17.70 -0.99 -1.75
N TYR A 367 18.81 -1.66 -1.49
CA TYR A 367 19.92 -1.16 -0.68
C TYR A 367 21.20 -1.10 -1.51
N TYR A 368 21.72 0.11 -1.74
CA TYR A 368 23.02 0.28 -2.41
C TYR A 368 24.15 0.06 -1.40
N PRO A 369 25.16 -0.78 -1.70
CA PRO A 369 26.27 -1.04 -0.78
C PRO A 369 26.99 0.23 -0.33
N GLY A 370 27.08 0.43 1.00
CA GLY A 370 27.69 1.61 1.61
C GLY A 370 26.75 2.79 1.82
N ALA A 371 25.46 2.65 1.49
CA ALA A 371 24.42 3.59 1.91
C ALA A 371 24.17 3.50 3.42
N GLU A 372 23.59 4.55 4.00
CA GLU A 372 23.08 4.49 5.37
C GLU A 372 21.91 3.49 5.44
N ILE A 373 21.94 2.60 6.41
CA ILE A 373 20.88 1.60 6.59
C ILE A 373 19.71 2.25 7.32
N PRO A 374 18.53 2.40 6.70
CA PRO A 374 17.36 2.92 7.38
C PRO A 374 16.85 1.90 8.40
N LYS A 375 16.35 2.38 9.51
CA LYS A 375 15.59 1.57 10.45
C LYS A 375 14.12 1.63 10.07
N GLN A 376 13.48 0.48 9.96
CA GLN A 376 12.02 0.43 10.12
C GLN A 376 11.71 0.85 11.56
N GLU A 377 10.74 1.72 11.77
CA GLU A 377 10.52 2.33 13.08
C GLU A 377 9.12 2.05 13.60
N GLN A 378 9.02 1.59 14.85
CA GLN A 378 7.74 1.47 15.59
C GLN A 378 6.64 0.69 14.83
N LEU A 379 6.91 -0.56 14.54
CA LEU A 379 5.91 -1.46 13.96
C LEU A 379 5.16 -2.20 15.06
N THR A 380 3.84 -2.07 15.10
CA THR A 380 2.96 -2.70 16.09
C THR A 380 2.01 -3.68 15.43
N PHE A 381 1.90 -4.88 15.99
CA PHE A 381 1.04 -5.97 15.54
C PHE A 381 0.14 -6.40 16.69
N ASP A 382 -1.12 -6.02 16.65
CA ASP A 382 -2.08 -6.25 17.70
C ASP A 382 -3.20 -7.19 17.24
N ASN A 383 -3.54 -8.18 18.06
CA ASN A 383 -4.59 -9.15 17.75
C ASN A 383 -4.44 -9.84 16.38
N ILE A 384 -3.22 -10.36 16.12
CA ILE A 384 -2.96 -11.19 14.93
C ILE A 384 -3.46 -12.61 15.20
N ARG A 385 -4.33 -13.12 14.33
CA ARG A 385 -4.96 -14.43 14.43
C ARG A 385 -4.50 -15.33 13.29
N VAL A 386 -3.64 -16.32 13.58
CA VAL A 386 -3.28 -17.35 12.62
C VAL A 386 -4.34 -18.45 12.66
N LEU A 387 -5.11 -18.61 11.60
CA LEU A 387 -6.27 -19.51 11.55
C LEU A 387 -5.93 -20.90 10.98
N HIS A 388 -4.84 -21.04 10.22
CA HIS A 388 -4.36 -22.32 9.73
C HIS A 388 -3.48 -23.06 10.76
N ASP A 389 -3.31 -24.38 10.60
CA ASP A 389 -2.49 -25.22 11.48
C ASP A 389 -1.09 -25.52 10.94
N GLN A 390 -0.74 -24.99 9.77
CA GLN A 390 0.57 -25.18 9.16
C GLN A 390 1.64 -24.37 9.89
N PRO A 391 2.82 -24.96 10.19
CA PRO A 391 3.95 -24.20 10.73
C PRO A 391 4.43 -23.18 9.65
N THR A 392 4.44 -21.91 10.02
CA THR A 392 4.81 -20.82 9.08
C THR A 392 5.72 -19.79 9.75
N VAL A 393 6.38 -19.00 8.92
CA VAL A 393 7.06 -17.78 9.36
C VAL A 393 6.01 -16.68 9.50
N LEU A 394 5.78 -16.17 10.71
CA LEU A 394 4.90 -15.03 10.89
C LEU A 394 5.60 -13.72 10.49
N PHE A 395 6.85 -13.55 10.93
CA PHE A 395 7.68 -12.40 10.58
C PHE A 395 8.98 -12.88 9.94
N SER A 396 9.22 -12.47 8.69
CA SER A 396 10.49 -12.63 7.99
C SER A 396 11.20 -11.28 7.98
N ILE A 397 12.30 -11.16 8.74
CA ILE A 397 12.95 -9.87 9.00
C ILE A 397 14.35 -9.86 8.39
N GLY A 398 14.53 -9.07 7.35
CA GLY A 398 15.79 -8.84 6.65
C GLY A 398 16.31 -7.42 6.75
N THR A 399 15.59 -6.51 7.44
CA THR A 399 16.03 -5.13 7.72
C THR A 399 16.07 -4.86 9.22
N PRO A 400 16.85 -3.87 9.69
CA PRO A 400 16.74 -3.41 11.08
C PRO A 400 15.35 -2.86 11.38
N VAL A 401 14.83 -3.21 12.55
CA VAL A 401 13.61 -2.63 13.12
C VAL A 401 13.96 -2.12 14.51
N ASP A 402 13.73 -0.85 14.78
CA ASP A 402 14.08 -0.29 16.10
C ASP A 402 13.23 -0.89 17.21
N VAL A 403 11.90 -0.95 16.99
CA VAL A 403 10.94 -1.60 17.87
C VAL A 403 9.86 -2.31 17.07
N LEU A 404 9.75 -3.63 17.27
CA LEU A 404 8.66 -4.45 16.78
C LEU A 404 7.86 -4.97 17.98
N THR A 405 6.59 -4.62 18.08
CA THR A 405 5.72 -5.01 19.19
C THR A 405 4.61 -5.91 18.71
N ILE A 406 4.43 -7.08 19.33
CA ILE A 406 3.36 -8.03 19.07
C ILE A 406 2.52 -8.12 20.36
N THR A 407 1.23 -7.79 20.26
CA THR A 407 0.32 -7.80 21.41
C THR A 407 -0.93 -8.60 21.14
N ASN A 408 -1.52 -9.17 22.19
CA ASN A 408 -2.85 -9.80 22.19
C ASN A 408 -3.09 -10.84 21.09
N SER A 409 -2.02 -11.40 20.53
CA SER A 409 -2.05 -12.26 19.35
C SER A 409 -2.15 -13.74 19.72
N SER A 410 -2.76 -14.54 18.85
CA SER A 410 -2.84 -16.00 19.00
C SER A 410 -1.89 -16.68 18.03
N LEU A 411 -0.83 -17.28 18.58
CA LEU A 411 0.24 -17.93 17.85
C LEU A 411 0.16 -19.44 18.03
N LYS A 412 0.38 -20.19 16.96
CA LYS A 412 0.45 -21.65 16.95
C LYS A 412 1.92 -22.09 16.79
N ASP A 413 2.31 -22.50 15.62
CA ASP A 413 3.71 -22.82 15.27
C ASP A 413 4.26 -21.74 14.31
N ASN A 414 4.24 -20.50 14.75
CA ASN A 414 4.53 -19.33 13.94
C ASN A 414 5.78 -18.62 14.47
N ARG A 415 6.85 -18.62 13.69
CA ARG A 415 8.16 -18.14 14.11
C ARG A 415 8.48 -16.74 13.57
N ILE A 416 9.41 -16.08 14.24
CA ILE A 416 10.09 -14.89 13.79
C ILE A 416 11.45 -15.30 13.23
N LEU A 417 11.66 -15.12 11.93
CA LEU A 417 12.88 -15.47 11.24
C LEU A 417 13.67 -14.22 10.87
N PHE A 418 14.88 -14.08 11.44
CA PHE A 418 15.85 -13.09 10.99
C PHE A 418 16.74 -13.69 9.91
N HIS A 419 16.82 -13.04 8.77
CA HIS A 419 17.71 -13.41 7.67
C HIS A 419 18.53 -12.23 7.19
N GLY A 420 19.73 -12.49 6.66
CA GLY A 420 20.65 -11.47 6.20
C GLY A 420 20.49 -11.15 4.72
N ASN A 421 20.77 -9.92 4.39
CA ASN A 421 21.20 -9.54 3.05
C ASN A 421 22.73 -9.44 3.07
N LYS A 422 23.42 -10.24 2.26
CA LYS A 422 24.89 -10.28 2.20
C LYS A 422 25.54 -8.93 1.83
N ALA A 423 24.75 -8.02 1.25
CA ALA A 423 25.22 -6.68 0.91
C ALA A 423 25.31 -5.74 2.10
N MET A 424 24.75 -6.10 3.26
CA MET A 424 24.74 -5.26 4.45
C MET A 424 25.75 -5.74 5.50
N PRO A 425 26.74 -4.94 5.86
CA PRO A 425 27.80 -5.37 6.74
C PRO A 425 27.33 -5.58 8.19
N ASP A 426 26.55 -4.67 8.75
CA ASP A 426 26.10 -4.75 10.14
C ASP A 426 24.70 -4.20 10.31
N TYR A 427 23.89 -4.92 11.08
CA TYR A 427 22.56 -4.46 11.43
C TYR A 427 22.59 -3.67 12.74
N LEU A 428 21.70 -2.69 12.79
CA LEU A 428 21.37 -2.03 14.03
C LEU A 428 20.61 -2.98 14.96
N LYS A 429 20.63 -2.67 16.25
CA LYS A 429 19.92 -3.44 17.27
C LYS A 429 18.41 -3.44 16.98
N THR A 430 17.81 -4.63 16.99
CA THR A 430 16.37 -4.80 16.86
C THR A 430 15.78 -5.18 18.21
N LYS A 431 14.70 -4.50 18.63
CA LYS A 431 13.94 -4.82 19.84
C LYS A 431 12.62 -5.47 19.46
N ILE A 432 12.31 -6.61 20.08
CA ILE A 432 11.04 -7.31 19.91
C ILE A 432 10.35 -7.40 21.27
N ASN A 433 9.12 -6.94 21.34
CA ASN A 433 8.25 -7.10 22.49
C ASN A 433 7.09 -8.04 22.12
N ILE A 434 6.84 -9.07 22.93
CA ILE A 434 5.71 -10.01 22.80
C ILE A 434 4.91 -9.95 24.10
N ILE A 435 3.72 -9.37 24.07
CA ILE A 435 2.98 -9.02 25.27
C ILE A 435 1.53 -9.51 25.19
N GLY A 436 1.06 -10.23 26.20
CA GLY A 436 -0.33 -10.67 26.29
C GLY A 436 -0.75 -11.66 25.18
N CYS A 437 0.20 -12.34 24.55
CA CYS A 437 -0.06 -13.29 23.48
C CYS A 437 -0.40 -14.67 24.02
N VAL A 438 -1.19 -15.43 23.26
CA VAL A 438 -1.57 -16.81 23.55
C VAL A 438 -0.79 -17.75 22.64
N PHE A 439 -0.05 -18.69 23.24
CA PHE A 439 0.69 -19.72 22.53
C PHE A 439 -0.09 -21.04 22.55
N ASN A 440 -0.60 -21.44 21.40
CA ASN A 440 -1.39 -22.65 21.23
C ASN A 440 -0.58 -23.71 20.44
N LYS A 441 0.45 -24.26 21.09
CA LYS A 441 1.26 -25.35 20.53
C LYS A 441 1.61 -26.34 21.60
N LYS A 442 1.70 -27.62 21.24
CA LYS A 442 2.28 -28.67 22.06
C LYS A 442 3.76 -28.88 21.70
N GLY A 443 4.60 -28.98 22.70
CA GLY A 443 6.04 -29.22 22.52
C GLY A 443 6.85 -27.96 22.26
N VAL A 444 7.99 -28.11 21.58
CA VAL A 444 8.95 -27.01 21.36
C VAL A 444 8.56 -26.16 20.17
N MET A 445 8.63 -24.86 20.35
CA MET A 445 8.45 -23.85 19.30
C MET A 445 9.72 -23.04 19.14
N ASP A 446 10.27 -22.98 17.93
CA ASP A 446 11.35 -22.05 17.58
C ASP A 446 10.77 -20.64 17.40
N LEU A 447 10.60 -19.92 18.53
CA LEU A 447 9.95 -18.62 18.52
C LEU A 447 10.73 -17.58 17.73
N VAL A 448 12.05 -17.53 17.93
CA VAL A 448 12.95 -16.65 17.19
C VAL A 448 14.11 -17.47 16.63
N THR A 449 14.30 -17.38 15.33
CA THR A 449 15.47 -17.96 14.63
C THR A 449 16.28 -16.83 13.99
N ASN A 450 17.56 -16.76 14.31
CA ASN A 450 18.49 -15.83 13.71
C ASN A 450 19.47 -16.55 12.79
N SER A 451 19.46 -16.23 11.51
CA SER A 451 20.41 -16.77 10.53
C SER A 451 21.53 -15.77 10.15
N ILE A 452 21.65 -14.67 10.89
CA ILE A 452 22.56 -13.57 10.56
C ILE A 452 23.73 -13.56 11.50
N GLU A 453 24.94 -13.39 10.95
CA GLU A 453 26.15 -13.14 11.73
C GLU A 453 26.12 -11.74 12.35
N ASN A 454 26.74 -11.60 13.53
CA ASN A 454 27.00 -10.32 14.21
C ASN A 454 25.80 -9.44 14.57
N LYS A 455 24.61 -10.02 14.80
CA LYS A 455 23.45 -9.25 15.25
C LYS A 455 23.19 -9.32 16.74
N GLU A 456 22.66 -8.22 17.25
CA GLU A 456 22.11 -8.17 18.60
C GLU A 456 20.58 -7.95 18.54
N ILE A 457 19.83 -8.93 19.00
CA ILE A 457 18.38 -8.91 19.09
C ILE A 457 18.00 -8.89 20.56
N PHE A 458 17.12 -7.95 20.95
CA PHE A 458 16.57 -7.90 22.30
C PHE A 458 15.14 -8.42 22.23
N LEU A 459 14.91 -9.58 22.84
CA LEU A 459 13.59 -10.17 22.95
C LEU A 459 13.06 -9.99 24.38
N LYS A 460 11.95 -9.29 24.52
CA LYS A 460 11.21 -9.19 25.76
C LYS A 460 9.83 -9.82 25.60
N THR A 461 9.47 -10.74 26.52
CA THR A 461 8.14 -11.32 26.56
C THR A 461 7.52 -11.12 27.95
N SER A 462 6.23 -10.79 28.01
CA SER A 462 5.51 -10.55 29.27
C SER A 462 4.02 -10.81 29.16
N SER A 463 3.43 -11.30 30.27
CA SER A 463 1.99 -11.52 30.39
C SER A 463 1.41 -12.49 29.36
N ASN A 464 2.23 -13.42 28.82
CA ASN A 464 1.83 -14.38 27.83
C ASN A 464 1.18 -15.62 28.47
N ILE A 465 0.30 -16.28 27.69
CA ILE A 465 -0.45 -17.47 28.14
C ILE A 465 -0.02 -18.66 27.28
N GLU A 466 0.44 -19.73 27.94
CA GLU A 466 0.74 -21.00 27.33
C GLU A 466 -0.46 -21.95 27.53
N LEU A 467 -1.09 -22.41 26.43
CA LEU A 467 -2.27 -23.28 26.50
C LEU A 467 -1.95 -24.76 26.73
N SER A 468 -0.69 -25.15 26.68
CA SER A 468 -0.25 -26.52 26.88
C SER A 468 0.85 -26.59 27.93
N ASP A 469 0.70 -27.47 28.92
CA ASP A 469 1.71 -27.71 29.93
C ASP A 469 3.05 -28.24 29.38
N ASN A 470 3.02 -28.78 28.16
CA ASN A 470 4.20 -29.26 27.45
C ASN A 470 4.77 -28.21 26.47
N PHE A 471 4.31 -26.99 26.50
CA PHE A 471 4.87 -25.93 25.66
C PHE A 471 6.25 -25.50 26.15
N SER A 472 7.16 -25.28 25.24
CA SER A 472 8.46 -24.66 25.50
C SER A 472 8.89 -23.80 24.31
N ALA A 473 9.18 -22.53 24.56
CA ALA A 473 9.74 -21.64 23.54
C ALA A 473 11.27 -21.83 23.48
N ARG A 474 11.80 -21.77 22.27
CA ARG A 474 13.24 -21.80 22.00
C ARG A 474 13.67 -20.63 21.14
N VAL A 475 14.84 -20.11 21.43
CA VAL A 475 15.55 -19.14 20.59
C VAL A 475 16.74 -19.81 19.94
N VAL A 476 16.86 -19.68 18.63
CA VAL A 476 18.00 -20.20 17.86
C VAL A 476 18.86 -19.02 17.41
N PRO A 477 19.96 -18.71 18.15
CA PRO A 477 20.73 -17.49 17.94
C PRO A 477 21.58 -17.48 16.66
N GLY A 478 21.84 -18.62 16.05
CA GLY A 478 22.83 -18.70 14.97
C GLY A 478 24.21 -18.24 15.45
N ASN A 479 24.87 -17.45 14.62
CA ASN A 479 26.15 -16.80 14.99
C ASN A 479 25.96 -15.41 15.63
N GLY A 480 24.72 -14.96 15.82
CA GLY A 480 24.39 -13.69 16.43
C GLY A 480 24.09 -13.83 17.92
N LYS A 481 23.90 -12.68 18.58
CA LYS A 481 23.54 -12.60 19.99
C LYS A 481 22.07 -12.25 20.13
N ILE A 482 21.34 -13.07 20.91
CA ILE A 482 19.96 -12.75 21.32
C ILE A 482 19.95 -12.57 22.83
N VAL A 483 19.59 -11.39 23.29
CA VAL A 483 19.37 -11.07 24.70
C VAL A 483 17.90 -11.27 25.00
N VAL A 484 17.60 -12.11 26.00
CA VAL A 484 16.22 -12.52 26.32
C VAL A 484 15.85 -12.09 27.74
N GLU A 485 14.70 -11.44 27.87
CA GLU A 485 13.97 -11.23 29.12
C GLU A 485 12.57 -11.83 28.91
N SER A 486 12.25 -12.96 29.56
CA SER A 486 11.07 -13.76 29.19
C SER A 486 10.33 -14.36 30.36
N ASP A 487 9.00 -14.41 30.25
CA ASP A 487 8.08 -15.16 31.09
C ASP A 487 7.72 -16.55 30.52
N LEU A 488 8.07 -16.85 29.27
CA LEU A 488 7.75 -18.11 28.60
C LEU A 488 8.62 -19.29 29.07
N ASN A 489 8.05 -20.48 29.16
CA ASN A 489 8.79 -21.73 29.43
C ASN A 489 9.85 -21.99 28.34
N GLY A 490 11.00 -22.48 28.73
CA GLY A 490 12.16 -22.69 27.87
C GLY A 490 13.01 -21.48 27.62
N LEU A 491 12.48 -20.26 27.85
CA LEU A 491 13.22 -19.01 27.78
C LEU A 491 13.46 -18.36 29.14
N LYS A 492 12.84 -18.86 30.19
CA LYS A 492 13.11 -18.42 31.57
C LYS A 492 14.56 -18.73 31.94
N LYS A 493 15.27 -17.73 32.41
CA LYS A 493 16.60 -17.88 33.01
C LYS A 493 16.50 -18.31 34.47
#